data_15b764642329be487a18e9adeeeebde5
#
_entry.id   15b764642329be487a18e9adeeeebde5
#
_cell.length_a   1.000
_cell.length_b   1.000
_cell.length_c   1.000
_cell.angle_alpha   90.00
_cell.angle_beta   90.00
_cell.angle_gamma   90.00
#
_symmetry.space_group_name_H-M   'P 1'
#
loop_
_entity.id
_entity.type
_entity.pdbx_description
1 polymer ?
#
loop_
_entity_poly.entity_id
_entity_poly.type
_entity_poly.pdbx_seq_one_letter_code
_entity_poly.pdbx_strand_id
1 'polypeptide(L)'
;MEEPIIQLRSITKVYRVGVETIHALRGVDLDIGRNEMVAIMGSSGSGKSTLMNTLGCLDRPSSGEYVLGGKLVSAMKADELALVRNEEIGFVFQSFELLPRQTALENVELPLLYSSTGGSASARRRRALEALQRVGLGKRVDHRPNQLSGGQKQRVAIARAILNNPRILMADEPTGNLDSATTTEILALFTALNHGGQTIIIVTHENDVAAHCRRVVRLRDGRILSDLPAEEDAEVAPYVAGARETQRAQLEAQGAAA
;
A
#
# COMPACT_ATOMS: atom_id res chain seq x y z
N MET A 1 3.76 25.29 1.73
CA MET A 1 3.75 23.81 1.98
C MET A 1 2.76 23.21 0.99
N GLU A 2 3.14 22.15 0.32
CA GLU A 2 2.19 21.44 -0.57
C GLU A 2 1.05 20.83 0.26
N GLU A 3 -0.15 20.84 -0.32
CA GLU A 3 -1.34 20.26 0.32
C GLU A 3 -1.18 18.73 0.48
N PRO A 4 -1.46 18.14 1.67
CA PRO A 4 -1.37 16.71 1.88
C PRO A 4 -2.26 15.93 0.90
N ILE A 5 -1.81 14.75 0.46
CA ILE A 5 -2.60 13.89 -0.41
C ILE A 5 -3.73 13.21 0.36
N ILE A 6 -3.51 12.91 1.65
CA ILE A 6 -4.51 12.39 2.59
C ILE A 6 -4.66 13.37 3.74
N GLN A 7 -5.92 13.66 4.10
CA GLN A 7 -6.27 14.40 5.30
C GLN A 7 -7.41 13.68 6.01
N LEU A 8 -7.16 13.27 7.23
CA LEU A 8 -8.17 12.74 8.15
C LEU A 8 -8.42 13.72 9.27
N ARG A 9 -9.69 13.97 9.58
CA ARG A 9 -10.10 14.84 10.68
C ARG A 9 -11.15 14.14 11.53
N SER A 10 -10.79 13.86 12.78
CA SER A 10 -11.62 13.23 13.79
C SER A 10 -12.33 11.95 13.32
N ILE A 11 -11.61 11.12 12.56
CA ILE A 11 -12.16 9.89 11.99
C ILE A 11 -12.51 8.90 13.09
N THR A 12 -13.76 8.46 13.11
CA THR A 12 -14.22 7.37 13.99
C THR A 12 -14.72 6.19 13.15
N LYS A 13 -14.57 4.99 13.70
CA LYS A 13 -15.20 3.79 13.14
C LYS A 13 -15.78 2.93 14.25
N VAL A 14 -17.05 2.64 14.13
CA VAL A 14 -17.81 1.85 15.08
C VAL A 14 -18.47 0.68 14.37
N TYR A 15 -18.23 -0.53 14.84
CA TYR A 15 -18.91 -1.73 14.39
C TYR A 15 -19.94 -2.18 15.43
N ARG A 16 -21.07 -2.69 14.97
CA ARG A 16 -22.10 -3.31 15.82
C ARG A 16 -22.14 -4.80 15.51
N VAL A 17 -21.81 -5.62 16.49
CA VAL A 17 -21.79 -7.08 16.40
C VAL A 17 -22.78 -7.62 17.42
N GLY A 18 -24.02 -7.93 17.00
CA GLY A 18 -25.10 -8.27 17.89
C GLY A 18 -25.42 -7.12 18.84
N VAL A 19 -25.25 -7.34 20.15
CA VAL A 19 -25.46 -6.33 21.21
C VAL A 19 -24.21 -5.51 21.54
N GLU A 20 -23.05 -5.91 21.04
CA GLU A 20 -21.78 -5.25 21.34
C GLU A 20 -21.48 -4.11 20.36
N THR A 21 -20.88 -3.06 20.88
CA THR A 21 -20.42 -1.91 20.10
C THR A 21 -18.90 -1.82 20.22
N ILE A 22 -18.21 -2.00 19.09
CA ILE A 22 -16.75 -1.97 19.01
C ILE A 22 -16.31 -0.64 18.38
N HIS A 23 -15.62 0.19 19.16
CA HIS A 23 -15.02 1.43 18.69
C HIS A 23 -13.62 1.15 18.14
N ALA A 24 -13.52 0.85 16.84
CA ALA A 24 -12.28 0.48 16.19
C ALA A 24 -11.35 1.68 15.89
N LEU A 25 -11.93 2.86 15.58
CA LEU A 25 -11.23 4.14 15.52
C LEU A 25 -11.95 5.17 16.38
N ARG A 26 -11.16 6.02 17.06
CA ARG A 26 -11.65 6.91 18.14
C ARG A 26 -11.17 8.35 17.97
N GLY A 27 -11.46 8.96 16.81
CA GLY A 27 -11.06 10.34 16.50
C GLY A 27 -9.60 10.39 16.04
N VAL A 28 -9.33 9.81 14.87
CA VAL A 28 -8.00 9.81 14.25
C VAL A 28 -7.87 11.06 13.39
N ASP A 29 -6.83 11.85 13.66
CA ASP A 29 -6.36 12.96 12.83
C ASP A 29 -5.02 12.55 12.22
N LEU A 30 -4.89 12.63 10.88
CA LEU A 30 -3.67 12.22 10.18
C LEU A 30 -3.56 12.95 8.84
N ASP A 31 -2.40 13.52 8.56
CA ASP A 31 -2.04 14.07 7.26
C ASP A 31 -0.90 13.25 6.66
N ILE A 32 -1.02 12.86 5.38
CA ILE A 32 0.06 12.21 4.64
C ILE A 32 0.37 13.06 3.41
N GLY A 33 1.64 13.42 3.27
CA GLY A 33 2.16 14.21 2.16
C GLY A 33 2.28 13.42 0.86
N ARG A 34 2.44 14.13 -0.26
CA ARG A 34 2.79 13.51 -1.54
C ARG A 34 4.20 12.93 -1.48
N ASN A 35 4.42 11.83 -2.18
CA ASN A 35 5.71 11.14 -2.23
C ASN A 35 6.27 10.76 -0.84
N GLU A 36 5.42 10.64 0.15
CA GLU A 36 5.79 10.17 1.47
C GLU A 36 5.76 8.64 1.52
N MET A 37 6.67 8.03 2.27
CA MET A 37 6.65 6.61 2.60
C MET A 37 6.48 6.48 4.10
N VAL A 38 5.30 6.02 4.54
CA VAL A 38 4.85 6.01 5.93
C VAL A 38 4.56 4.59 6.38
N ALA A 39 5.05 4.21 7.56
CA ALA A 39 4.66 2.98 8.23
C ALA A 39 3.52 3.26 9.23
N ILE A 40 2.47 2.44 9.19
CA ILE A 40 1.41 2.40 10.20
C ILE A 40 1.63 1.15 11.05
N MET A 41 1.95 1.34 12.32
CA MET A 41 2.31 0.29 13.26
C MET A 41 1.37 0.21 14.46
N GLY A 42 1.49 -0.86 15.24
CA GLY A 42 0.75 -1.07 16.50
C GLY A 42 0.45 -2.54 16.73
N SER A 43 0.03 -2.89 17.94
CA SER A 43 -0.32 -4.26 18.33
C SER A 43 -1.55 -4.80 17.57
N SER A 44 -1.78 -6.11 17.64
CA SER A 44 -3.04 -6.70 17.16
C SER A 44 -4.24 -6.03 17.87
N GLY A 45 -5.30 -5.74 17.13
CA GLY A 45 -6.49 -5.07 17.65
C GLY A 45 -6.36 -3.55 17.86
N SER A 46 -5.22 -2.92 17.56
CA SER A 46 -5.04 -1.47 17.72
C SER A 46 -5.85 -0.59 16.76
N GLY A 47 -6.42 -1.18 15.68
CA GLY A 47 -7.21 -0.47 14.68
C GLY A 47 -6.50 -0.28 13.33
N LYS A 48 -5.30 -0.83 13.12
CA LYS A 48 -4.52 -0.69 11.85
C LYS A 48 -5.31 -1.10 10.61
N SER A 49 -5.84 -2.32 10.59
CA SER A 49 -6.62 -2.82 9.44
C SER A 49 -7.88 -1.99 9.21
N THR A 50 -8.52 -1.48 10.27
CA THR A 50 -9.66 -0.58 10.15
C THR A 50 -9.25 0.77 9.57
N LEU A 51 -8.12 1.32 10.01
CA LEU A 51 -7.58 2.56 9.43
C LEU A 51 -7.19 2.36 7.96
N MET A 52 -6.51 1.27 7.65
CA MET A 52 -6.17 0.91 6.27
C MET A 52 -7.40 0.78 5.38
N ASN A 53 -8.45 0.08 5.84
CA ASN A 53 -9.70 -0.06 5.10
C ASN A 53 -10.39 1.29 4.89
N THR A 54 -10.31 2.20 5.86
CA THR A 54 -10.84 3.56 5.74
C THR A 54 -10.04 4.37 4.73
N LEU A 55 -8.71 4.40 4.85
CA LEU A 55 -7.81 5.07 3.92
C LEU A 55 -7.95 4.53 2.49
N GLY A 56 -8.11 3.21 2.39
CA GLY A 56 -8.29 2.50 1.12
C GLY A 56 -9.68 2.63 0.50
N CYS A 57 -10.60 3.39 1.11
CA CYS A 57 -11.99 3.47 0.66
C CYS A 57 -12.68 2.10 0.55
N LEU A 58 -12.21 1.08 1.28
CA LEU A 58 -12.83 -0.25 1.39
C LEU A 58 -13.98 -0.23 2.39
N ASP A 59 -13.89 0.64 3.39
CA ASP A 59 -14.94 0.86 4.39
C ASP A 59 -15.08 2.37 4.66
N ARG A 60 -16.27 2.78 5.08
CA ARG A 60 -16.56 4.19 5.39
C ARG A 60 -16.32 4.48 6.87
N PRO A 61 -15.80 5.66 7.21
CA PRO A 61 -15.80 6.10 8.60
C PRO A 61 -17.25 6.21 9.12
N SER A 62 -17.44 6.04 10.42
CA SER A 62 -18.73 6.31 11.09
C SER A 62 -18.98 7.79 11.25
N SER A 63 -17.92 8.59 11.45
CA SER A 63 -17.94 10.06 11.46
C SER A 63 -16.55 10.61 11.18
N GLY A 64 -16.45 11.92 10.99
CA GLY A 64 -15.24 12.63 10.64
C GLY A 64 -15.12 12.89 9.13
N GLU A 65 -14.09 13.61 8.75
CA GLU A 65 -13.84 14.00 7.36
C GLU A 65 -12.58 13.30 6.82
N TYR A 66 -12.70 12.72 5.62
CA TYR A 66 -11.58 12.14 4.89
C TYR A 66 -11.51 12.80 3.51
N VAL A 67 -10.39 13.50 3.26
CA VAL A 67 -10.05 14.11 1.97
C VAL A 67 -8.90 13.35 1.35
N LEU A 68 -9.07 12.92 0.09
CA LEU A 68 -8.07 12.25 -0.75
C LEU A 68 -7.84 13.07 -2.01
N GLY A 69 -6.63 13.58 -2.19
CA GLY A 69 -6.27 14.37 -3.37
C GLY A 69 -7.17 15.58 -3.60
N GLY A 70 -7.63 16.25 -2.53
CA GLY A 70 -8.55 17.37 -2.57
C GLY A 70 -10.03 17.00 -2.70
N LYS A 71 -10.40 15.70 -2.74
CA LYS A 71 -11.78 15.23 -2.83
C LYS A 71 -12.27 14.73 -1.48
N LEU A 72 -13.43 15.20 -1.00
CA LEU A 72 -14.05 14.74 0.25
C LEU A 72 -14.68 13.35 0.04
N VAL A 73 -13.90 12.29 0.27
CA VAL A 73 -14.32 10.90 0.01
C VAL A 73 -15.26 10.35 1.08
N SER A 74 -15.25 10.87 2.30
CA SER A 74 -16.18 10.45 3.36
C SER A 74 -17.66 10.74 3.03
N ALA A 75 -17.94 11.68 2.13
CA ALA A 75 -19.30 12.02 1.67
C ALA A 75 -19.74 11.28 0.39
N MET A 76 -18.83 10.54 -0.27
CA MET A 76 -19.09 9.87 -1.55
C MET A 76 -20.03 8.67 -1.43
N LYS A 77 -20.77 8.35 -2.49
CA LYS A 77 -21.57 7.13 -2.61
C LYS A 77 -20.68 5.91 -2.90
N ALA A 78 -21.25 4.70 -2.79
CA ALA A 78 -20.50 3.45 -2.95
C ALA A 78 -19.83 3.34 -4.33
N ASP A 79 -20.54 3.73 -5.39
CA ASP A 79 -20.02 3.66 -6.77
C ASP A 79 -18.87 4.66 -6.99
N GLU A 80 -18.98 5.86 -6.42
CA GLU A 80 -17.92 6.88 -6.46
C GLU A 80 -16.66 6.41 -5.70
N LEU A 81 -16.84 5.80 -4.52
CA LEU A 81 -15.74 5.19 -3.77
C LEU A 81 -15.10 4.02 -4.52
N ALA A 82 -15.88 3.22 -5.26
CA ALA A 82 -15.35 2.13 -6.07
C ALA A 82 -14.45 2.67 -7.21
N LEU A 83 -14.85 3.79 -7.83
CA LEU A 83 -14.04 4.45 -8.86
C LEU A 83 -12.76 5.05 -8.26
N VAL A 84 -12.87 5.77 -7.15
CA VAL A 84 -11.69 6.30 -6.41
C VAL A 84 -10.73 5.17 -6.04
N ARG A 85 -11.23 4.07 -5.52
CA ARG A 85 -10.43 2.89 -5.17
C ARG A 85 -9.69 2.31 -6.38
N ASN A 86 -10.35 2.23 -7.53
CA ASN A 86 -9.76 1.68 -8.74
C ASN A 86 -8.68 2.60 -9.35
N GLU A 87 -8.90 3.92 -9.34
CA GLU A 87 -8.07 4.87 -10.06
C GLU A 87 -7.00 5.53 -9.19
N GLU A 88 -7.27 5.75 -7.89
CA GLU A 88 -6.41 6.55 -7.01
C GLU A 88 -5.59 5.70 -6.04
N ILE A 89 -5.98 4.41 -5.81
CA ILE A 89 -5.38 3.58 -4.77
C ILE A 89 -4.98 2.21 -5.32
N GLY A 90 -3.70 1.86 -5.16
CA GLY A 90 -3.21 0.50 -5.40
C GLY A 90 -3.11 -0.28 -4.09
N PHE A 91 -3.47 -1.57 -4.11
CA PHE A 91 -3.40 -2.43 -2.94
C PHE A 91 -2.45 -3.59 -3.14
N VAL A 92 -1.62 -3.83 -2.12
CA VAL A 92 -0.74 -4.98 -2.00
C VAL A 92 -1.04 -5.65 -0.66
N PHE A 93 -1.42 -6.93 -0.66
CA PHE A 93 -1.80 -7.69 0.52
C PHE A 93 -0.77 -8.77 0.85
N GLN A 94 -0.71 -9.17 2.11
CA GLN A 94 0.13 -10.24 2.62
C GLN A 94 -0.13 -11.57 1.89
N SER A 95 -1.39 -11.89 1.59
CA SER A 95 -1.81 -13.12 0.91
C SER A 95 -1.80 -13.00 -0.62
N PHE A 96 -1.17 -11.93 -1.19
CA PHE A 96 -1.07 -11.64 -2.61
C PHE A 96 -2.42 -11.40 -3.31
N GLU A 97 -3.49 -12.04 -2.89
CA GLU A 97 -4.86 -11.96 -3.43
C GLU A 97 -4.88 -12.08 -4.97
N LEU A 98 -4.14 -13.08 -5.49
CA LEU A 98 -4.12 -13.40 -6.91
C LEU A 98 -5.22 -14.42 -7.24
N LEU A 99 -5.89 -14.24 -8.39
CA LEU A 99 -6.84 -15.19 -8.91
C LEU A 99 -6.12 -16.46 -9.38
N PRO A 100 -6.34 -17.63 -8.73
CA PRO A 100 -5.47 -18.81 -8.92
C PRO A 100 -5.60 -19.45 -10.31
N ARG A 101 -6.69 -19.19 -11.01
CA ARG A 101 -6.96 -19.73 -12.35
C ARG A 101 -6.47 -18.82 -13.47
N GLN A 102 -6.12 -17.58 -13.17
CA GLN A 102 -5.64 -16.57 -14.11
C GLN A 102 -4.11 -16.57 -14.16
N THR A 103 -3.56 -16.21 -15.31
CA THR A 103 -2.11 -15.97 -15.48
C THR A 103 -1.66 -14.71 -14.74
N ALA A 104 -0.34 -14.49 -14.63
CA ALA A 104 0.20 -13.25 -14.09
C ALA A 104 -0.29 -12.02 -14.89
N LEU A 105 -0.30 -12.13 -16.21
CA LEU A 105 -0.78 -11.05 -17.09
C LEU A 105 -2.27 -10.75 -16.86
N GLU A 106 -3.11 -11.77 -16.81
CA GLU A 106 -4.55 -11.62 -16.57
C GLU A 106 -4.84 -11.06 -15.17
N ASN A 107 -4.09 -11.47 -14.13
CA ASN A 107 -4.19 -10.89 -12.80
C ASN A 107 -3.86 -9.40 -12.78
N VAL A 108 -2.80 -8.99 -13.51
CA VAL A 108 -2.39 -7.58 -13.57
C VAL A 108 -3.37 -6.77 -14.40
N GLU A 109 -3.99 -7.32 -15.46
CA GLU A 109 -4.94 -6.63 -16.31
C GLU A 109 -6.27 -6.27 -15.61
N LEU A 110 -6.64 -7.01 -14.54
CA LEU A 110 -7.94 -6.89 -13.86
C LEU A 110 -8.38 -5.45 -13.55
N PRO A 111 -7.56 -4.57 -12.93
CA PRO A 111 -8.01 -3.21 -12.61
C PRO A 111 -8.44 -2.41 -13.83
N LEU A 112 -7.87 -2.66 -15.00
CA LEU A 112 -8.22 -1.96 -16.24
C LEU A 112 -9.59 -2.36 -16.80
N LEU A 113 -10.14 -3.51 -16.40
CA LEU A 113 -11.50 -3.92 -16.80
C LEU A 113 -12.59 -3.05 -16.15
N TYR A 114 -12.26 -2.44 -15.01
CA TYR A 114 -13.17 -1.60 -14.22
C TYR A 114 -12.79 -0.10 -14.29
N SER A 115 -11.69 0.23 -14.99
CA SER A 115 -11.23 1.62 -15.12
C SER A 115 -11.98 2.34 -16.24
N SER A 116 -12.29 3.61 -16.01
CA SER A 116 -12.83 4.50 -17.04
C SER A 116 -11.87 4.70 -18.22
N THR A 117 -10.56 4.50 -18.00
CA THR A 117 -9.47 4.67 -18.97
C THR A 117 -8.87 3.37 -19.48
N GLY A 118 -9.53 2.24 -19.27
CA GLY A 118 -9.02 0.91 -19.61
C GLY A 118 -8.67 0.72 -21.10
N GLY A 119 -9.43 1.32 -21.99
CA GLY A 119 -9.21 1.25 -23.43
C GLY A 119 -9.55 -0.11 -24.07
N SER A 120 -8.96 -0.39 -25.25
CA SER A 120 -9.16 -1.66 -25.95
C SER A 120 -8.45 -2.82 -25.24
N ALA A 121 -8.87 -4.07 -25.49
CA ALA A 121 -8.23 -5.27 -24.94
C ALA A 121 -6.73 -5.33 -25.23
N SER A 122 -6.31 -4.94 -26.45
CA SER A 122 -4.89 -4.91 -26.82
C SER A 122 -4.12 -3.83 -26.04
N ALA A 123 -4.74 -2.68 -25.77
CA ALA A 123 -4.13 -1.61 -24.95
C ALA A 123 -3.97 -2.04 -23.50
N ARG A 124 -5.00 -2.68 -22.91
CA ARG A 124 -4.93 -3.20 -21.54
C ARG A 124 -3.83 -4.25 -21.41
N ARG A 125 -3.79 -5.22 -22.33
CA ARG A 125 -2.76 -6.27 -22.32
C ARG A 125 -1.34 -5.70 -22.43
N ARG A 126 -1.13 -4.69 -23.26
CA ARG A 126 0.17 -4.01 -23.37
C ARG A 126 0.56 -3.34 -22.06
N ARG A 127 -0.33 -2.56 -21.45
CA ARG A 127 -0.08 -1.90 -20.15
C ARG A 127 0.24 -2.92 -19.05
N ALA A 128 -0.49 -4.04 -19.00
CA ALA A 128 -0.24 -5.11 -18.04
C ALA A 128 1.13 -5.77 -18.25
N LEU A 129 1.53 -5.97 -19.50
CA LEU A 129 2.88 -6.49 -19.86
C LEU A 129 3.97 -5.51 -19.40
N GLU A 130 3.82 -4.23 -19.67
CA GLU A 130 4.76 -3.18 -19.25
C GLU A 130 4.88 -3.13 -17.71
N ALA A 131 3.76 -3.26 -16.98
CA ALA A 131 3.77 -3.33 -15.52
C ALA A 131 4.53 -4.57 -15.00
N LEU A 132 4.34 -5.74 -15.62
CA LEU A 132 5.09 -6.95 -15.27
C LEU A 132 6.60 -6.80 -15.58
N GLN A 133 6.95 -6.15 -16.66
CA GLN A 133 8.36 -5.87 -17.00
C GLN A 133 9.01 -4.96 -15.95
N ARG A 134 8.31 -3.92 -15.48
CA ARG A 134 8.80 -3.00 -14.42
C ARG A 134 9.14 -3.73 -13.12
N VAL A 135 8.45 -4.81 -12.79
CA VAL A 135 8.73 -5.63 -11.60
C VAL A 135 9.62 -6.85 -11.88
N GLY A 136 10.23 -6.94 -13.08
CA GLY A 136 11.16 -8.02 -13.46
C GLY A 136 10.48 -9.34 -13.85
N LEU A 137 9.19 -9.35 -14.18
CA LEU A 137 8.41 -10.55 -14.50
C LEU A 137 8.02 -10.67 -15.99
N GLY A 138 8.65 -9.92 -16.90
CA GLY A 138 8.34 -9.96 -18.34
C GLY A 138 8.43 -11.34 -18.99
N LYS A 139 9.23 -12.26 -18.43
CA LYS A 139 9.36 -13.65 -18.89
C LYS A 139 8.41 -14.64 -18.19
N ARG A 140 7.53 -14.16 -17.29
CA ARG A 140 6.63 -14.99 -16.48
C ARG A 140 5.14 -14.67 -16.69
N VAL A 141 4.82 -13.96 -17.76
CA VAL A 141 3.47 -13.41 -18.03
C VAL A 141 2.37 -14.46 -18.11
N ASP A 142 2.67 -15.65 -18.63
CA ASP A 142 1.73 -16.75 -18.82
C ASP A 142 1.69 -17.74 -17.64
N HIS A 143 2.52 -17.50 -16.59
CA HIS A 143 2.54 -18.37 -15.41
C HIS A 143 1.32 -18.08 -14.53
N ARG A 144 0.75 -19.15 -13.96
CA ARG A 144 -0.30 -19.06 -12.94
C ARG A 144 0.30 -18.95 -11.55
N PRO A 145 -0.45 -18.47 -10.54
CA PRO A 145 0.06 -18.30 -9.18
C PRO A 145 0.72 -19.52 -8.56
N ASN A 146 0.23 -20.74 -8.86
CA ASN A 146 0.83 -21.99 -8.39
C ASN A 146 2.17 -22.34 -9.05
N GLN A 147 2.58 -21.63 -10.08
CA GLN A 147 3.86 -21.79 -10.80
C GLN A 147 4.87 -20.69 -10.42
N LEU A 148 4.51 -19.80 -9.48
CA LEU A 148 5.31 -18.66 -9.04
C LEU A 148 5.77 -18.84 -7.60
N SER A 149 7.00 -18.40 -7.30
CA SER A 149 7.48 -18.28 -5.91
C SER A 149 6.70 -17.20 -5.13
N GLY A 150 6.83 -17.16 -3.81
CA GLY A 150 6.21 -16.13 -2.96
C GLY A 150 6.55 -14.71 -3.41
N GLY A 151 7.83 -14.43 -3.61
CA GLY A 151 8.29 -13.13 -4.10
C GLY A 151 7.81 -12.79 -5.51
N GLN A 152 7.72 -13.79 -6.41
CA GLN A 152 7.13 -13.58 -7.74
C GLN A 152 5.64 -13.25 -7.67
N LYS A 153 4.88 -13.92 -6.79
CA LYS A 153 3.46 -13.59 -6.54
C LYS A 153 3.32 -12.16 -6.01
N GLN A 154 4.18 -11.77 -5.09
CA GLN A 154 4.16 -10.42 -4.54
C GLN A 154 4.49 -9.37 -5.60
N ARG A 155 5.45 -9.63 -6.47
CA ARG A 155 5.75 -8.75 -7.62
C ARG A 155 4.57 -8.65 -8.59
N VAL A 156 3.81 -9.74 -8.84
CA VAL A 156 2.56 -9.69 -9.64
C VAL A 156 1.52 -8.81 -8.93
N ALA A 157 1.35 -8.95 -7.60
CA ALA A 157 0.42 -8.12 -6.83
C ALA A 157 0.82 -6.63 -6.87
N ILE A 158 2.11 -6.33 -6.77
CA ILE A 158 2.63 -4.95 -6.92
C ILE A 158 2.39 -4.42 -8.33
N ALA A 159 2.69 -5.22 -9.39
CA ALA A 159 2.43 -4.81 -10.78
C ALA A 159 0.95 -4.49 -11.00
N ARG A 160 0.04 -5.31 -10.45
CA ARG A 160 -1.40 -5.06 -10.46
C ARG A 160 -1.77 -3.77 -9.76
N ALA A 161 -1.17 -3.53 -8.59
CA ALA A 161 -1.47 -2.36 -7.78
C ALA A 161 -1.04 -1.04 -8.45
N ILE A 162 0.09 -1.02 -9.18
CA ILE A 162 0.60 0.20 -9.84
C ILE A 162 0.07 0.41 -11.26
N LEU A 163 -0.73 -0.51 -11.80
CA LEU A 163 -1.14 -0.51 -13.21
C LEU A 163 -1.89 0.75 -13.65
N ASN A 164 -2.76 1.28 -12.80
CA ASN A 164 -3.54 2.50 -13.04
C ASN A 164 -2.77 3.79 -12.70
N ASN A 165 -1.48 3.71 -12.35
CA ASN A 165 -0.70 4.83 -11.83
C ASN A 165 -1.41 5.53 -10.65
N PRO A 166 -1.78 4.77 -9.61
CA PRO A 166 -2.53 5.32 -8.48
C PRO A 166 -1.71 6.39 -7.77
N ARG A 167 -2.39 7.32 -7.09
CA ARG A 167 -1.71 8.33 -6.27
C ARG A 167 -1.10 7.75 -5.00
N ILE A 168 -1.70 6.67 -4.49
CA ILE A 168 -1.30 6.01 -3.25
C ILE A 168 -1.17 4.52 -3.48
N LEU A 169 -0.08 3.94 -2.98
CA LEU A 169 0.11 2.50 -2.88
C LEU A 169 0.00 2.11 -1.40
N MET A 170 -0.96 1.27 -1.08
CA MET A 170 -1.18 0.73 0.27
C MET A 170 -0.73 -0.71 0.32
N ALA A 171 0.11 -1.05 1.30
CA ALA A 171 0.65 -2.38 1.47
C ALA A 171 0.35 -2.89 2.90
N ASP A 172 -0.39 -3.99 3.00
CA ASP A 172 -0.72 -4.66 4.27
C ASP A 172 0.20 -5.86 4.46
N GLU A 173 1.12 -5.77 5.43
CA GLU A 173 2.13 -6.79 5.75
C GLU A 173 2.80 -7.36 4.48
N PRO A 174 3.36 -6.51 3.60
CA PRO A 174 3.71 -6.92 2.23
C PRO A 174 4.84 -7.96 2.15
N THR A 175 5.52 -8.23 3.27
CA THR A 175 6.65 -9.15 3.39
C THR A 175 6.39 -10.32 4.33
N GLY A 176 5.28 -10.33 5.07
CA GLY A 176 4.99 -11.28 6.13
C GLY A 176 4.92 -12.77 5.73
N ASN A 177 4.87 -13.08 4.43
CA ASN A 177 4.88 -14.45 3.90
C ASN A 177 6.14 -14.74 3.05
N LEU A 178 7.22 -13.96 3.22
CA LEU A 178 8.43 -14.05 2.41
C LEU A 178 9.65 -14.39 3.28
N ASP A 179 10.65 -15.01 2.68
CA ASP A 179 11.97 -15.15 3.30
C ASP A 179 12.73 -13.81 3.31
N SER A 180 13.78 -13.71 4.12
CA SER A 180 14.53 -12.46 4.34
C SER A 180 15.17 -11.89 3.07
N ALA A 181 15.68 -12.74 2.18
CA ALA A 181 16.28 -12.29 0.92
C ALA A 181 15.21 -11.69 -0.01
N THR A 182 14.08 -12.38 -0.14
CA THR A 182 12.93 -11.91 -0.93
C THR A 182 12.32 -10.64 -0.31
N THR A 183 12.23 -10.55 1.02
CA THR A 183 11.80 -9.34 1.75
C THR A 183 12.62 -8.14 1.33
N THR A 184 13.96 -8.26 1.35
CA THR A 184 14.88 -7.20 0.92
C THR A 184 14.62 -6.76 -0.51
N GLU A 185 14.37 -7.69 -1.44
CA GLU A 185 14.06 -7.37 -2.83
C GLU A 185 12.71 -6.62 -2.99
N ILE A 186 11.69 -7.00 -2.22
CA ILE A 186 10.38 -6.35 -2.26
C ILE A 186 10.46 -4.95 -1.65
N LEU A 187 11.16 -4.76 -0.54
CA LEU A 187 11.38 -3.44 0.05
C LEU A 187 12.18 -2.51 -0.88
N ALA A 188 13.16 -3.06 -1.62
CA ALA A 188 13.86 -2.32 -2.67
C ALA A 188 12.92 -1.83 -3.77
N LEU A 189 11.97 -2.68 -4.19
CA LEU A 189 10.97 -2.29 -5.19
C LEU A 189 10.06 -1.16 -4.67
N PHE A 190 9.60 -1.22 -3.41
CA PHE A 190 8.85 -0.13 -2.79
C PHE A 190 9.67 1.16 -2.72
N THR A 191 10.94 1.07 -2.31
CA THR A 191 11.85 2.21 -2.28
C THR A 191 12.00 2.85 -3.66
N ALA A 192 12.23 2.04 -4.71
CA ALA A 192 12.33 2.53 -6.08
C ALA A 192 11.04 3.21 -6.57
N LEU A 193 9.87 2.65 -6.24
CA LEU A 193 8.59 3.26 -6.55
C LEU A 193 8.40 4.61 -5.82
N ASN A 194 8.78 4.70 -4.55
CA ASN A 194 8.71 5.95 -3.79
C ASN A 194 9.66 7.02 -4.35
N HIS A 195 10.89 6.66 -4.71
CA HIS A 195 11.82 7.56 -5.40
C HIS A 195 11.27 8.04 -6.75
N GLY A 196 10.46 7.21 -7.42
CA GLY A 196 9.73 7.57 -8.64
C GLY A 196 8.50 8.47 -8.42
N GLY A 197 8.27 8.96 -7.19
CA GLY A 197 7.17 9.89 -6.86
C GLY A 197 5.92 9.23 -6.28
N GLN A 198 5.94 7.91 -6.01
CA GLN A 198 4.79 7.19 -5.46
C GLN A 198 4.64 7.45 -3.96
N THR A 199 3.46 7.86 -3.50
CA THR A 199 3.13 7.86 -2.08
C THR A 199 2.83 6.44 -1.63
N ILE A 200 3.47 5.98 -0.53
CA ILE A 200 3.38 4.60 -0.07
C ILE A 200 3.01 4.57 1.42
N ILE A 201 2.03 3.74 1.76
CA ILE A 201 1.62 3.47 3.14
C ILE A 201 1.82 1.97 3.38
N ILE A 202 2.69 1.62 4.32
CA ILE A 202 2.93 0.24 4.73
C ILE A 202 2.31 0.02 6.09
N VAL A 203 1.38 -0.93 6.19
CA VAL A 203 0.89 -1.42 7.47
C VAL A 203 1.73 -2.63 7.86
N THR A 204 2.42 -2.56 9.00
CA THR A 204 3.26 -3.66 9.48
C THR A 204 3.39 -3.64 10.98
N HIS A 205 3.78 -4.77 11.56
CA HIS A 205 4.23 -4.89 12.95
C HIS A 205 5.73 -5.15 13.05
N GLU A 206 6.44 -5.24 11.91
CA GLU A 206 7.87 -5.51 11.83
C GLU A 206 8.67 -4.19 11.83
N ASN A 207 9.57 -4.02 12.81
CA ASN A 207 10.34 -2.78 12.97
C ASN A 207 11.38 -2.58 11.85
N ASP A 208 11.96 -3.67 11.33
CA ASP A 208 12.89 -3.66 10.21
C ASP A 208 12.22 -3.21 8.91
N VAL A 209 10.99 -3.65 8.66
CA VAL A 209 10.18 -3.18 7.52
C VAL A 209 9.84 -1.69 7.66
N ALA A 210 9.40 -1.27 8.85
CA ALA A 210 9.07 0.13 9.15
C ALA A 210 10.28 1.07 9.00
N ALA A 211 11.49 0.57 9.26
CA ALA A 211 12.74 1.31 9.14
C ALA A 211 13.06 1.75 7.70
N HIS A 212 12.46 1.11 6.69
CA HIS A 212 12.53 1.55 5.29
C HIS A 212 11.65 2.77 5.01
N CYS A 213 10.71 3.11 5.90
CA CYS A 213 9.88 4.30 5.80
C CYS A 213 10.59 5.52 6.42
N ARG A 214 10.14 6.73 6.02
CA ARG A 214 10.66 7.97 6.61
C ARG A 214 9.96 8.35 7.90
N ARG A 215 8.72 7.86 8.11
CA ARG A 215 7.82 8.24 9.18
C ARG A 215 7.05 7.03 9.69
N VAL A 216 6.85 6.98 10.98
CA VAL A 216 6.13 5.91 11.69
C VAL A 216 4.96 6.50 12.43
N VAL A 217 3.76 5.99 12.15
CA VAL A 217 2.52 6.32 12.84
C VAL A 217 2.10 5.11 13.67
N ARG A 218 2.11 5.23 14.99
CA ARG A 218 1.73 4.14 15.89
C ARG A 218 0.28 4.29 16.33
N LEU A 219 -0.49 3.22 16.15
CA LEU A 219 -1.85 3.11 16.64
C LEU A 219 -1.92 2.28 17.92
N ARG A 220 -2.75 2.75 18.85
CA ARG A 220 -3.15 2.01 20.04
C ARG A 220 -4.60 2.30 20.38
N ASP A 221 -5.41 1.26 20.60
CA ASP A 221 -6.82 1.36 21.01
C ASP A 221 -7.67 2.32 20.14
N GLY A 222 -7.42 2.29 18.81
CA GLY A 222 -8.12 3.12 17.82
C GLY A 222 -7.72 4.58 17.79
N ARG A 223 -6.57 4.95 18.39
CA ARG A 223 -6.02 6.31 18.41
C ARG A 223 -4.58 6.31 17.92
N ILE A 224 -4.12 7.44 17.39
CA ILE A 224 -2.69 7.65 17.14
C ILE A 224 -2.01 7.90 18.49
N LEU A 225 -1.05 7.05 18.81
CA LEU A 225 -0.22 7.16 20.01
C LEU A 225 0.99 8.06 19.76
N SER A 226 1.66 7.88 18.61
CA SER A 226 2.78 8.68 18.18
C SER A 226 2.81 8.78 16.65
N ASP A 227 3.42 9.85 16.16
CA ASP A 227 3.61 10.15 14.75
C ASP A 227 4.96 10.85 14.62
N LEU A 228 6.01 10.08 14.28
CA LEU A 228 7.39 10.50 14.40
C LEU A 228 8.20 10.12 13.14
N PRO A 229 9.29 10.84 12.84
CA PRO A 229 10.31 10.33 11.93
C PRO A 229 10.79 8.95 12.40
N ALA A 230 11.10 8.04 11.48
CA ALA A 230 11.53 6.68 11.81
C ALA A 230 12.79 6.65 12.70
N GLU A 231 13.64 7.67 12.59
CA GLU A 231 14.85 7.86 13.41
C GLU A 231 14.56 8.21 14.87
N GLU A 232 13.38 8.78 15.14
CA GLU A 232 12.95 9.21 16.47
C GLU A 232 12.01 8.20 17.13
N ASP A 233 11.51 7.21 16.38
CA ASP A 233 10.70 6.12 16.94
C ASP A 233 11.62 5.12 17.68
N ALA A 234 11.44 4.98 18.99
CA ALA A 234 12.35 4.24 19.86
C ALA A 234 12.55 2.75 19.48
N GLU A 235 11.52 2.13 18.86
CA GLU A 235 11.58 0.72 18.46
C GLU A 235 12.13 0.53 17.05
N VAL A 236 11.93 1.51 16.15
CA VAL A 236 12.34 1.46 14.74
C VAL A 236 13.73 2.04 14.52
N ALA A 237 14.12 3.07 15.27
CA ALA A 237 15.41 3.78 15.14
C ALA A 237 16.65 2.85 15.08
N PRO A 238 16.74 1.75 15.85
CA PRO A 238 17.89 0.83 15.78
C PRO A 238 18.09 0.18 14.41
N TYR A 239 17.04 0.05 13.59
CA TYR A 239 17.05 -0.60 12.28
C TYR A 239 17.28 0.38 11.11
N VAL A 240 17.11 1.68 11.34
CA VAL A 240 17.10 2.71 10.26
C VAL A 240 18.45 2.79 9.53
N ALA A 241 19.57 2.70 10.26
CA ALA A 241 20.89 2.76 9.65
C ALA A 241 21.12 1.63 8.63
N GLY A 242 20.80 0.39 9.01
CA GLY A 242 20.91 -0.78 8.12
C GLY A 242 19.93 -0.73 6.94
N ALA A 243 18.70 -0.25 7.16
CA ALA A 243 17.71 -0.07 6.09
C ALA A 243 18.21 0.95 5.04
N ARG A 244 18.79 2.07 5.47
CA ARG A 244 19.34 3.11 4.57
C ARG A 244 20.55 2.62 3.79
N GLU A 245 21.44 1.87 4.43
CA GLU A 245 22.59 1.28 3.76
C GLU A 245 22.13 0.31 2.65
N THR A 246 21.16 -0.55 2.96
CA THR A 246 20.55 -1.46 2.00
C THR A 246 19.91 -0.71 0.84
N GLN A 247 19.12 0.34 1.12
CA GLN A 247 18.47 1.16 0.10
C GLN A 247 19.50 1.83 -0.82
N ARG A 248 20.57 2.39 -0.25
CA ARG A 248 21.63 3.04 -1.01
C ARG A 248 22.34 2.07 -1.94
N ALA A 249 22.75 0.90 -1.45
CA ALA A 249 23.41 -0.12 -2.26
C ALA A 249 22.53 -0.60 -3.43
N GLN A 250 21.22 -0.71 -3.22
CA GLN A 250 20.27 -1.12 -4.24
C GLN A 250 20.07 -0.05 -5.32
N LEU A 251 20.00 1.23 -4.94
CA LEU A 251 19.89 2.34 -5.91
C LEU A 251 21.16 2.47 -6.76
N GLU A 252 22.33 2.30 -6.16
CA GLU A 252 23.61 2.29 -6.90
C GLU A 252 23.68 1.13 -7.92
N ALA A 253 23.22 -0.07 -7.53
CA ALA A 253 23.16 -1.24 -8.42
C ALA A 253 22.17 -1.04 -9.59
N GLN A 254 21.04 -0.39 -9.37
CA GLN A 254 20.06 -0.08 -10.41
C GLN A 254 20.56 1.02 -11.36
N GLY A 255 21.25 2.04 -10.84
CA GLY A 255 21.85 3.11 -11.65
C GLY A 255 23.02 2.63 -12.53
N ALA A 256 23.72 1.58 -12.12
CA ALA A 256 24.79 0.97 -12.91
C ALA A 256 24.29 0.02 -14.04
N ALA A 257 23.01 -0.36 -14.01
CA ALA A 257 22.38 -1.28 -14.96
C ALA A 257 21.51 -0.58 -16.02
N ALA A 258 21.34 0.75 -15.92
CA ALA A 258 20.60 1.61 -16.85
C ALA A 258 21.53 2.37 -17.79
#